data_c82f72950f1cd5ed5254b767c789453a
#
_entry.id   c82f72950f1cd5ed5254b767c789453a
#
_cell.length_a   1.000
_cell.length_b   1.000
_cell.length_c   1.000
_cell.angle_alpha   90.00
_cell.angle_beta   90.00
_cell.angle_gamma   90.00
#
_symmetry.space_group_name_H-M   'P 1'
#
loop_
_entity.id
_entity.type
_entity.pdbx_description
1 polymer ?
#
loop_
_entity_poly.entity_id
_entity_poly.type
_entity_poly.pdbx_seq_one_letter_code
_entity_poly.pdbx_strand_id
1 'polypeptide(L)'
;MHSSSLLTIQQLYDDNRESLQLGWFAGFPGGERRITGDATSAADQVGHLNLIHPGRIQVFGHQETEYYQRLSASARVHQTEELVAGEPPAFIIAQGLETPAYILAICDEKNIPLFSTPLPAAQVIDYLRVYLSKKLAQRMTMHGVFMDVLGVGVLITGESGLGKSELGLELISRNHGLVADDAVEFARIAPNMIEGRCPPLLQNLLEVRGLGLLDIKTIFGETAVRRKMRLKLIVHLVRRSTLEENYERLPLNSQTQDVLGLPIRKVVIPVEAGRNLAVLLEAAVRNTILQLRGIDTLKEFMDRQQRAMDAD
;
A
#
# COMPACT_ATOMS: atom_id res chain seq x y z
N MET A 1 5.48 -14.89 -6.15
CA MET A 1 4.07 -15.19 -6.50
C MET A 1 3.22 -14.01 -6.07
N HIS A 2 2.65 -13.25 -7.01
CA HIS A 2 1.72 -12.17 -6.70
C HIS A 2 0.37 -12.80 -6.33
N SER A 3 0.01 -12.77 -5.06
CA SER A 3 -1.34 -13.14 -4.62
C SER A 3 -2.25 -11.94 -4.86
N SER A 4 -3.06 -11.97 -5.91
CA SER A 4 -4.20 -11.06 -6.01
C SER A 4 -5.16 -11.42 -4.89
N SER A 5 -5.35 -10.51 -3.95
CA SER A 5 -6.33 -10.71 -2.88
C SER A 5 -7.73 -10.63 -3.49
N LEU A 6 -8.41 -11.76 -3.53
CA LEU A 6 -9.81 -11.86 -3.94
C LEU A 6 -10.66 -11.42 -2.74
N LEU A 7 -11.47 -10.40 -2.91
CA LEU A 7 -12.41 -9.93 -1.91
C LEU A 7 -13.84 -10.29 -2.32
N THR A 8 -14.57 -11.01 -1.47
CA THR A 8 -15.99 -11.30 -1.67
C THR A 8 -16.88 -10.22 -1.07
N ILE A 9 -18.12 -10.12 -1.55
CA ILE A 9 -19.11 -9.19 -0.99
C ILE A 9 -19.50 -9.59 0.44
N GLN A 10 -19.51 -10.89 0.75
CA GLN A 10 -19.71 -11.36 2.11
C GLN A 10 -18.63 -10.81 3.06
N GLN A 11 -17.36 -10.91 2.68
CA GLN A 11 -16.25 -10.36 3.46
C GLN A 11 -16.33 -8.84 3.60
N LEU A 12 -16.72 -8.14 2.51
CA LEU A 12 -16.94 -6.70 2.57
C LEU A 12 -18.02 -6.34 3.59
N TYR A 13 -19.14 -7.07 3.59
CA TYR A 13 -20.22 -6.88 4.55
C TYR A 13 -19.76 -7.13 5.99
N ASP A 14 -19.15 -8.30 6.25
CA ASP A 14 -18.72 -8.71 7.59
C ASP A 14 -17.71 -7.74 8.19
N ASP A 15 -16.77 -7.25 7.39
CA ASP A 15 -15.74 -6.30 7.82
C ASP A 15 -16.27 -4.88 8.08
N ASN A 16 -17.40 -4.49 7.45
CA ASN A 16 -17.85 -3.09 7.46
C ASN A 16 -19.28 -2.89 8.01
N ARG A 17 -20.01 -3.95 8.35
CA ARG A 17 -21.42 -3.87 8.78
C ARG A 17 -21.62 -2.92 9.96
N GLU A 18 -20.70 -2.90 10.93
CA GLU A 18 -20.80 -2.02 12.11
C GLU A 18 -20.37 -0.59 11.76
N SER A 19 -19.23 -0.42 11.08
CA SER A 19 -18.69 0.92 10.74
C SER A 19 -19.57 1.70 9.79
N LEU A 20 -20.21 1.03 8.84
CA LEU A 20 -21.11 1.62 7.85
C LEU A 20 -22.59 1.40 8.20
N GLN A 21 -22.90 0.75 9.32
CA GLN A 21 -24.26 0.42 9.73
C GLN A 21 -25.06 -0.25 8.60
N LEU A 22 -24.40 -1.25 7.93
CA LEU A 22 -25.02 -1.94 6.79
C LEU A 22 -26.08 -2.93 7.24
N GLY A 23 -27.27 -2.82 6.66
CA GLY A 23 -28.28 -3.88 6.66
C GLY A 23 -28.28 -4.59 5.30
N TRP A 24 -28.35 -5.91 5.27
CA TRP A 24 -28.47 -6.71 4.05
C TRP A 24 -29.93 -7.05 3.81
N PHE A 25 -30.52 -6.66 2.67
CA PHE A 25 -31.97 -6.71 2.43
C PHE A 25 -32.38 -7.71 1.35
N ALA A 26 -31.55 -7.92 0.31
CA ALA A 26 -31.88 -8.80 -0.82
C ALA A 26 -30.61 -9.37 -1.46
N GLY A 27 -30.77 -10.32 -2.38
CA GLY A 27 -29.66 -10.92 -3.12
C GLY A 27 -28.68 -11.71 -2.26
N PHE A 28 -29.12 -12.33 -1.17
CA PHE A 28 -28.28 -13.06 -0.22
C PHE A 28 -27.36 -14.11 -0.87
N PRO A 29 -27.79 -14.90 -1.90
CA PRO A 29 -26.91 -15.88 -2.52
C PRO A 29 -25.71 -15.23 -3.25
N GLY A 30 -25.74 -13.94 -3.51
CA GLY A 30 -24.67 -13.18 -4.18
C GLY A 30 -23.47 -12.84 -3.31
N GLY A 31 -23.42 -13.31 -2.05
CA GLY A 31 -22.29 -13.05 -1.14
C GLY A 31 -20.92 -13.46 -1.67
N GLU A 32 -20.87 -14.49 -2.52
CA GLU A 32 -19.65 -14.98 -3.15
C GLU A 32 -19.22 -14.17 -4.40
N ARG A 33 -19.98 -13.15 -4.80
CA ARG A 33 -19.55 -12.21 -5.86
C ARG A 33 -18.24 -11.57 -5.46
N ARG A 34 -17.36 -11.40 -6.45
CA ARG A 34 -15.99 -10.95 -6.23
C ARG A 34 -15.80 -9.53 -6.71
N ILE A 35 -15.06 -8.77 -5.93
CA ILE A 35 -14.52 -7.49 -6.35
C ILE A 35 -13.13 -7.76 -6.91
N THR A 36 -12.94 -7.45 -8.20
CA THR A 36 -11.66 -7.64 -8.90
C THR A 36 -10.98 -6.29 -9.09
N GLY A 37 -9.67 -6.27 -8.93
CA GLY A 37 -8.88 -5.06 -9.10
C GLY A 37 -7.63 -5.05 -8.22
N ASP A 38 -6.99 -3.91 -8.18
CA ASP A 38 -5.85 -3.62 -7.31
C ASP A 38 -6.07 -2.32 -6.53
N ALA A 39 -5.12 -1.95 -5.68
CA ALA A 39 -5.22 -0.71 -4.90
C ALA A 39 -5.29 0.56 -5.78
N THR A 40 -4.79 0.51 -7.02
CA THR A 40 -4.78 1.66 -7.93
C THR A 40 -6.14 1.87 -8.59
N SER A 41 -6.88 0.78 -8.80
CA SER A 41 -8.24 0.78 -9.35
C SER A 41 -9.33 0.77 -8.27
N ALA A 42 -8.98 0.71 -6.99
CA ALA A 42 -9.94 0.63 -5.88
C ALA A 42 -10.94 1.79 -5.85
N ALA A 43 -10.52 2.99 -6.27
CA ALA A 43 -11.41 4.15 -6.37
C ALA A 43 -12.54 3.96 -7.39
N ASP A 44 -12.30 3.15 -8.44
CA ASP A 44 -13.26 2.87 -9.50
C ASP A 44 -14.20 1.71 -9.16
N GLN A 45 -13.92 0.97 -8.08
CA GLN A 45 -14.72 -0.18 -7.65
C GLN A 45 -16.01 0.21 -6.89
N VAL A 46 -16.16 1.47 -6.49
CA VAL A 46 -17.34 1.98 -5.81
C VAL A 46 -17.60 3.44 -6.18
N GLY A 47 -18.87 3.80 -6.33
CA GLY A 47 -19.26 5.17 -6.62
C GLY A 47 -20.77 5.34 -6.64
N HIS A 48 -21.23 6.58 -6.84
CA HIS A 48 -22.63 6.88 -7.11
C HIS A 48 -23.12 6.08 -8.31
N LEU A 49 -24.42 5.80 -8.38
CA LEU A 49 -25.05 5.15 -9.51
C LEU A 49 -24.57 5.73 -10.83
N ASN A 50 -24.07 4.87 -11.70
CA ASN A 50 -23.51 5.28 -12.98
C ASN A 50 -23.61 4.16 -14.00
N LEU A 51 -24.38 4.40 -15.06
CA LEU A 51 -24.57 3.45 -16.16
C LEU A 51 -23.34 3.31 -17.08
N ILE A 52 -22.42 4.29 -17.04
CA ILE A 52 -21.16 4.24 -17.83
C ILE A 52 -20.16 3.26 -17.19
N HIS A 53 -20.23 3.09 -15.87
CA HIS A 53 -19.39 2.17 -15.11
C HIS A 53 -20.23 1.19 -14.29
N PRO A 54 -21.01 0.31 -14.94
CA PRO A 54 -21.99 -0.52 -14.26
C PRO A 54 -21.37 -1.62 -13.38
N GLY A 55 -20.17 -2.12 -13.71
CA GLY A 55 -19.49 -3.23 -13.02
C GLY A 55 -18.84 -2.89 -11.67
N ARG A 56 -19.23 -1.76 -11.03
CA ARG A 56 -18.76 -1.36 -9.68
C ARG A 56 -19.87 -1.47 -8.64
N ILE A 57 -19.53 -1.37 -7.37
CA ILE A 57 -20.52 -1.20 -6.30
C ILE A 57 -21.23 0.13 -6.53
N GLN A 58 -22.54 0.08 -6.75
CA GLN A 58 -23.39 1.23 -7.05
C GLN A 58 -24.04 1.74 -5.75
N VAL A 59 -23.81 3.01 -5.42
CA VAL A 59 -24.38 3.65 -4.25
C VAL A 59 -25.47 4.61 -4.70
N PHE A 60 -26.67 4.39 -4.17
CA PHE A 60 -27.85 5.22 -4.40
C PHE A 60 -27.99 6.20 -3.24
N GLY A 61 -27.86 7.47 -3.51
CA GLY A 61 -28.23 8.55 -2.60
C GLY A 61 -29.57 9.16 -2.97
N HIS A 62 -29.87 10.30 -2.39
CA HIS A 62 -31.14 11.00 -2.59
C HIS A 62 -31.35 11.38 -4.08
N GLN A 63 -30.31 11.91 -4.73
CA GLN A 63 -30.39 12.38 -6.12
C GLN A 63 -30.62 11.22 -7.10
N GLU A 64 -29.94 10.10 -6.90
CA GLU A 64 -30.08 8.91 -7.74
C GLU A 64 -31.46 8.27 -7.57
N THR A 65 -31.94 8.17 -6.33
CA THR A 65 -33.26 7.63 -6.03
C THR A 65 -34.36 8.51 -6.61
N GLU A 66 -34.26 9.83 -6.46
CA GLU A 66 -35.23 10.79 -7.02
C GLU A 66 -35.21 10.78 -8.56
N TYR A 67 -34.04 10.69 -9.18
CA TYR A 67 -33.91 10.54 -10.63
C TYR A 67 -34.64 9.30 -11.13
N TYR A 68 -34.41 8.14 -10.48
CA TYR A 68 -35.09 6.90 -10.86
C TYR A 68 -36.62 6.96 -10.69
N GLN A 69 -37.11 7.64 -9.64
CA GLN A 69 -38.54 7.82 -9.40
C GLN A 69 -39.22 8.65 -10.51
N ARG A 70 -38.51 9.60 -11.11
CA ARG A 70 -39.01 10.46 -12.20
C ARG A 70 -39.06 9.77 -13.57
N LEU A 71 -38.37 8.63 -13.74
CA LEU A 71 -38.39 7.88 -15.00
C LEU A 71 -39.73 7.23 -15.25
N SER A 72 -40.12 7.10 -16.52
CA SER A 72 -41.24 6.25 -16.90
C SER A 72 -40.96 4.78 -16.55
N ALA A 73 -42.00 3.99 -16.42
CA ALA A 73 -41.86 2.56 -16.11
C ALA A 73 -40.94 1.81 -17.12
N SER A 74 -41.08 2.11 -18.40
CA SER A 74 -40.24 1.49 -19.46
C SER A 74 -38.78 1.94 -19.37
N ALA A 75 -38.54 3.23 -19.09
CA ALA A 75 -37.18 3.73 -18.94
C ALA A 75 -36.48 3.16 -17.68
N ARG A 76 -37.22 2.97 -16.58
CA ARG A 76 -36.72 2.31 -15.38
C ARG A 76 -36.27 0.89 -15.63
N VAL A 77 -37.12 0.09 -16.34
CA VAL A 77 -36.79 -1.28 -16.70
C VAL A 77 -35.52 -1.32 -17.55
N HIS A 78 -35.47 -0.54 -18.63
CA HIS A 78 -34.30 -0.49 -19.51
C HIS A 78 -33.00 -0.12 -18.80
N GLN A 79 -33.01 0.95 -18.00
CA GLN A 79 -31.82 1.37 -17.26
C GLN A 79 -31.39 0.36 -16.18
N THR A 80 -32.36 -0.31 -15.56
CA THR A 80 -32.03 -1.37 -14.57
C THR A 80 -31.43 -2.58 -15.27
N GLU A 81 -31.93 -2.98 -16.45
CA GLU A 81 -31.34 -4.05 -17.25
C GLU A 81 -29.91 -3.73 -17.70
N GLU A 82 -29.63 -2.51 -18.16
CA GLU A 82 -28.27 -2.06 -18.51
C GLU A 82 -27.34 -2.09 -17.30
N LEU A 83 -27.82 -1.62 -16.14
CA LEU A 83 -27.05 -1.63 -14.91
C LEU A 83 -26.69 -3.06 -14.48
N VAL A 84 -27.64 -3.97 -14.55
CA VAL A 84 -27.46 -5.39 -14.17
C VAL A 84 -26.60 -6.14 -15.19
N ALA A 85 -26.71 -5.81 -16.49
CA ALA A 85 -25.87 -6.37 -17.54
C ALA A 85 -24.37 -6.09 -17.32
N GLY A 86 -24.04 -5.02 -16.59
CA GLY A 86 -22.66 -4.71 -16.17
C GLY A 86 -22.16 -5.52 -14.97
N GLU A 87 -22.97 -6.49 -14.48
CA GLU A 87 -22.62 -7.39 -13.38
C GLU A 87 -22.11 -6.67 -12.11
N PRO A 88 -22.83 -5.67 -11.56
CA PRO A 88 -22.38 -4.95 -10.36
C PRO A 88 -22.18 -5.93 -9.20
N PRO A 89 -21.09 -5.78 -8.42
CA PRO A 89 -20.84 -6.65 -7.28
C PRO A 89 -21.92 -6.53 -6.20
N ALA A 90 -22.42 -5.31 -5.95
CA ALA A 90 -23.47 -5.01 -4.98
C ALA A 90 -24.12 -3.65 -5.24
N PHE A 91 -25.31 -3.46 -4.68
CA PHE A 91 -25.98 -2.17 -4.55
C PHE A 91 -26.04 -1.73 -3.08
N ILE A 92 -25.96 -0.41 -2.83
CA ILE A 92 -26.08 0.19 -1.49
C ILE A 92 -27.07 1.34 -1.58
N ILE A 93 -28.14 1.28 -0.79
CA ILE A 93 -29.09 2.38 -0.60
C ILE A 93 -28.64 3.18 0.62
N ALA A 94 -28.19 4.40 0.42
CA ALA A 94 -27.69 5.28 1.46
C ALA A 94 -28.78 6.19 2.06
N GLN A 95 -28.43 6.91 3.14
CA GLN A 95 -29.27 7.95 3.77
C GLN A 95 -30.60 7.42 4.37
N GLY A 96 -30.71 6.13 4.64
CA GLY A 96 -31.94 5.52 5.14
C GLY A 96 -33.12 5.62 4.19
N LEU A 97 -32.86 5.78 2.88
CA LEU A 97 -33.90 5.89 1.87
C LEU A 97 -34.65 4.58 1.71
N GLU A 98 -35.91 4.66 1.35
CA GLU A 98 -36.71 3.49 1.01
C GLU A 98 -36.21 2.86 -0.29
N THR A 99 -35.97 1.55 -0.25
CA THR A 99 -35.53 0.82 -1.41
C THR A 99 -36.66 0.68 -2.43
N PRO A 100 -36.47 1.14 -3.69
CA PRO A 100 -37.49 0.96 -4.70
C PRO A 100 -37.80 -0.53 -4.94
N ALA A 101 -39.09 -0.90 -4.97
CA ALA A 101 -39.53 -2.30 -5.06
C ALA A 101 -38.92 -3.05 -6.27
N TYR A 102 -38.75 -2.37 -7.41
CA TYR A 102 -38.14 -2.98 -8.61
C TYR A 102 -36.63 -3.26 -8.46
N ILE A 103 -35.89 -2.45 -7.69
CA ILE A 103 -34.47 -2.71 -7.36
C ILE A 103 -34.39 -3.94 -6.45
N LEU A 104 -35.26 -4.03 -5.47
CA LEU A 104 -35.32 -5.19 -4.58
C LEU A 104 -35.60 -6.48 -5.36
N ALA A 105 -36.62 -6.45 -6.24
CA ALA A 105 -36.99 -7.60 -7.05
C ALA A 105 -35.84 -8.08 -7.97
N ILE A 106 -35.16 -7.16 -8.67
CA ILE A 106 -34.07 -7.52 -9.58
C ILE A 106 -32.83 -8.02 -8.82
N CYS A 107 -32.57 -7.48 -7.62
CA CYS A 107 -31.49 -7.95 -6.77
C CYS A 107 -31.69 -9.40 -6.32
N ASP A 108 -32.91 -9.77 -5.96
CA ASP A 108 -33.23 -11.16 -5.61
C ASP A 108 -33.20 -12.08 -6.84
N GLU A 109 -33.75 -11.64 -7.97
CA GLU A 109 -33.73 -12.42 -9.20
C GLU A 109 -32.30 -12.73 -9.71
N LYS A 110 -31.45 -11.73 -9.70
CA LYS A 110 -30.08 -11.81 -10.24
C LYS A 110 -29.01 -12.12 -9.16
N ASN A 111 -29.42 -12.38 -7.93
CA ASN A 111 -28.51 -12.60 -6.80
C ASN A 111 -27.46 -11.48 -6.69
N ILE A 112 -27.91 -10.21 -6.71
CA ILE A 112 -27.06 -9.05 -6.51
C ILE A 112 -27.27 -8.59 -5.07
N PRO A 113 -26.25 -8.64 -4.18
CA PRO A 113 -26.34 -8.17 -2.82
C PRO A 113 -26.84 -6.72 -2.75
N LEU A 114 -27.86 -6.49 -1.95
CA LEU A 114 -28.46 -5.17 -1.71
C LEU A 114 -28.34 -4.82 -0.26
N PHE A 115 -27.61 -3.74 0.01
CA PHE A 115 -27.44 -3.19 1.36
C PHE A 115 -28.18 -1.89 1.53
N SER A 116 -28.53 -1.55 2.78
CA SER A 116 -28.93 -0.19 3.16
C SER A 116 -28.06 0.35 4.29
N THR A 117 -27.98 1.66 4.38
CA THR A 117 -27.28 2.36 5.44
C THR A 117 -27.92 3.72 5.72
N PRO A 118 -27.96 4.19 6.98
CA PRO A 118 -28.40 5.55 7.29
C PRO A 118 -27.37 6.62 6.93
N LEU A 119 -26.13 6.24 6.62
CA LEU A 119 -25.04 7.16 6.34
C LEU A 119 -25.18 7.84 4.97
N PRO A 120 -24.64 9.07 4.79
CA PRO A 120 -24.59 9.74 3.50
C PRO A 120 -23.82 8.95 2.44
N ALA A 121 -24.32 8.96 1.19
CA ALA A 121 -23.70 8.23 0.08
C ALA A 121 -22.20 8.57 -0.12
N ALA A 122 -21.85 9.85 -0.05
CA ALA A 122 -20.45 10.28 -0.18
C ALA A 122 -19.55 9.68 0.92
N GLN A 123 -20.02 9.65 2.18
CA GLN A 123 -19.28 9.05 3.29
C GLN A 123 -19.07 7.54 3.08
N VAL A 124 -20.09 6.82 2.62
CA VAL A 124 -20.01 5.39 2.31
C VAL A 124 -18.98 5.13 1.20
N ILE A 125 -19.05 5.92 0.13
CA ILE A 125 -18.13 5.80 -1.02
C ILE A 125 -16.69 6.05 -0.57
N ASP A 126 -16.42 7.12 0.16
CA ASP A 126 -15.06 7.45 0.61
C ASP A 126 -14.52 6.40 1.57
N TYR A 127 -15.34 5.91 2.49
CA TYR A 127 -14.94 4.83 3.39
C TYR A 127 -14.59 3.54 2.62
N LEU A 128 -15.46 3.12 1.71
CA LEU A 128 -15.25 1.90 0.91
C LEU A 128 -14.05 2.04 -0.03
N ARG A 129 -13.77 3.19 -0.61
CA ARG A 129 -12.55 3.44 -1.40
C ARG A 129 -11.28 3.18 -0.59
N VAL A 130 -11.23 3.70 0.63
CA VAL A 130 -10.09 3.46 1.54
C VAL A 130 -10.00 1.99 1.94
N TYR A 131 -11.12 1.35 2.26
CA TYR A 131 -11.18 -0.07 2.60
C TYR A 131 -10.71 -0.95 1.44
N LEU A 132 -11.26 -0.75 0.23
CA LEU A 132 -10.92 -1.52 -0.97
C LEU A 132 -9.45 -1.33 -1.36
N SER A 133 -8.92 -0.10 -1.30
CA SER A 133 -7.50 0.18 -1.54
C SER A 133 -6.59 -0.64 -0.64
N LYS A 134 -6.94 -0.81 0.63
CA LYS A 134 -6.17 -1.63 1.58
C LYS A 134 -6.32 -3.13 1.35
N LYS A 135 -7.53 -3.60 1.00
CA LYS A 135 -7.84 -5.03 0.81
C LYS A 135 -7.33 -5.57 -0.52
N LEU A 136 -7.44 -4.79 -1.59
CA LEU A 136 -7.00 -5.16 -2.95
C LEU A 136 -5.52 -4.84 -3.20
N ALA A 137 -4.82 -4.26 -2.22
CA ALA A 137 -3.41 -3.94 -2.34
C ALA A 137 -2.58 -5.17 -2.69
N GLN A 138 -1.80 -5.08 -3.76
CA GLN A 138 -0.78 -6.07 -4.06
C GLN A 138 0.20 -6.16 -2.89
N ARG A 139 0.56 -7.37 -2.50
CA ARG A 139 1.43 -7.64 -1.35
C ARG A 139 2.59 -8.54 -1.74
N MET A 140 3.72 -8.34 -1.09
CA MET A 140 4.87 -9.25 -1.15
C MET A 140 5.62 -9.23 0.18
N THR A 141 6.31 -10.32 0.47
CA THR A 141 7.25 -10.39 1.59
C THR A 141 8.68 -10.30 1.06
N MET A 142 9.48 -9.47 1.70
CA MET A 142 10.93 -9.38 1.43
C MET A 142 11.70 -9.65 2.72
N HIS A 143 12.90 -10.25 2.58
CA HIS A 143 13.80 -10.47 3.71
C HIS A 143 14.74 -9.29 3.92
N GLY A 144 14.89 -8.89 5.18
CA GLY A 144 15.79 -7.81 5.59
C GLY A 144 15.34 -7.11 6.85
N VAL A 145 16.08 -6.09 7.25
CA VAL A 145 15.74 -5.20 8.36
C VAL A 145 15.10 -3.95 7.80
N PHE A 146 13.89 -3.63 8.24
CA PHE A 146 13.17 -2.44 7.80
C PHE A 146 13.11 -1.42 8.92
N MET A 147 13.60 -0.21 8.63
CA MET A 147 13.86 0.84 9.62
C MET A 147 13.22 2.16 9.20
N ASP A 148 12.84 2.97 10.20
CA ASP A 148 12.66 4.42 10.07
C ASP A 148 14.00 5.09 10.36
N VAL A 149 14.66 5.59 9.33
CA VAL A 149 15.91 6.35 9.48
C VAL A 149 15.68 7.80 9.05
N LEU A 150 15.70 8.72 9.98
CA LEU A 150 15.46 10.16 9.72
C LEU A 150 14.10 10.45 9.04
N GLY A 151 13.06 9.67 9.36
CA GLY A 151 11.72 9.79 8.74
C GLY A 151 11.60 9.11 7.38
N VAL A 152 12.61 8.38 6.93
CA VAL A 152 12.64 7.63 5.67
C VAL A 152 12.56 6.13 5.96
N GLY A 153 11.62 5.42 5.34
CA GLY A 153 11.58 3.96 5.41
C GLY A 153 12.67 3.34 4.54
N VAL A 154 13.60 2.64 5.20
CA VAL A 154 14.79 2.02 4.59
C VAL A 154 14.76 0.52 4.80
N LEU A 155 14.80 -0.25 3.70
CA LEU A 155 14.98 -1.69 3.74
C LEU A 155 16.46 -2.04 3.59
N ILE A 156 17.04 -2.64 4.62
CA ILE A 156 18.42 -3.14 4.64
C ILE A 156 18.40 -4.59 4.19
N THR A 157 19.01 -4.89 3.04
CA THR A 157 19.10 -6.23 2.44
C THR A 157 20.54 -6.68 2.33
N GLY A 158 20.77 -7.94 2.00
CA GLY A 158 22.09 -8.54 1.81
C GLY A 158 22.10 -9.98 2.30
N GLU A 159 23.18 -10.70 2.03
CA GLU A 159 23.36 -12.09 2.45
C GLU A 159 23.23 -12.25 3.98
N SER A 160 22.91 -13.47 4.41
CA SER A 160 22.90 -13.80 5.84
C SER A 160 24.32 -13.65 6.42
N GLY A 161 24.40 -13.15 7.65
CA GLY A 161 25.67 -12.97 8.36
C GLY A 161 26.45 -11.71 7.97
N LEU A 162 25.87 -10.77 7.19
CA LEU A 162 26.52 -9.48 6.89
C LEU A 162 26.32 -8.41 7.97
N GLY A 163 25.69 -8.74 9.11
CA GLY A 163 25.50 -7.78 10.20
C GLY A 163 24.29 -6.87 10.00
N LYS A 164 23.25 -7.30 9.29
CA LYS A 164 22.03 -6.48 9.09
C LYS A 164 21.32 -6.15 10.39
N SER A 165 21.11 -7.13 11.27
CA SER A 165 20.44 -6.94 12.56
C SER A 165 21.32 -6.18 13.56
N GLU A 166 22.65 -6.41 13.53
CA GLU A 166 23.61 -5.62 14.30
C GLU A 166 23.61 -4.14 13.88
N LEU A 167 23.56 -3.88 12.56
CA LEU A 167 23.39 -2.53 12.03
C LEU A 167 22.02 -1.92 12.45
N GLY A 168 20.95 -2.73 12.43
CA GLY A 168 19.65 -2.32 12.96
C GLY A 168 19.72 -1.90 14.42
N LEU A 169 20.39 -2.68 15.28
CA LEU A 169 20.59 -2.37 16.70
C LEU A 169 21.41 -1.09 16.90
N GLU A 170 22.47 -0.90 16.11
CA GLU A 170 23.25 0.34 16.15
C GLU A 170 22.41 1.55 15.75
N LEU A 171 21.60 1.45 14.71
CA LEU A 171 20.67 2.52 14.30
C LEU A 171 19.62 2.82 15.37
N ILE A 172 19.08 1.80 16.06
CA ILE A 172 18.17 2.00 17.21
C ILE A 172 18.85 2.79 18.32
N SER A 173 20.09 2.45 18.66
CA SER A 173 20.89 3.18 19.66
C SER A 173 21.17 4.62 19.26
N ARG A 174 21.04 4.96 17.97
CA ARG A 174 21.16 6.31 17.39
C ARG A 174 19.79 7.00 17.21
N ASN A 175 18.75 6.53 17.91
CA ASN A 175 17.39 7.07 17.91
C ASN A 175 16.62 6.87 16.58
N HIS A 176 16.94 5.83 15.80
CA HIS A 176 16.13 5.39 14.68
C HIS A 176 15.13 4.33 15.10
N GLY A 177 14.05 4.12 14.31
CA GLY A 177 12.96 3.22 14.66
C GLY A 177 12.99 1.90 13.91
N LEU A 178 12.83 0.76 14.61
CA LEU A 178 12.62 -0.55 13.99
C LEU A 178 11.18 -0.66 13.49
N VAL A 179 11.00 -1.14 12.26
CA VAL A 179 9.69 -1.55 11.72
C VAL A 179 9.58 -3.06 11.73
N ALA A 180 10.56 -3.76 11.17
CA ALA A 180 10.58 -5.23 11.08
C ALA A 180 12.01 -5.74 10.95
N ASP A 181 12.25 -6.96 11.46
CA ASP A 181 13.44 -7.76 11.22
C ASP A 181 13.06 -9.08 10.56
N ASP A 182 13.99 -9.63 9.77
CA ASP A 182 13.89 -10.87 9.00
C ASP A 182 12.83 -10.85 7.89
N ALA A 183 11.56 -10.70 8.21
CA ALA A 183 10.47 -10.67 7.24
C ALA A 183 9.71 -9.33 7.27
N VAL A 184 9.55 -8.70 6.10
CA VAL A 184 8.82 -7.44 5.94
C VAL A 184 7.70 -7.64 4.94
N GLU A 185 6.45 -7.40 5.37
CA GLU A 185 5.30 -7.40 4.48
C GLU A 185 5.14 -6.04 3.82
N PHE A 186 5.33 -5.97 2.50
CA PHE A 186 5.08 -4.78 1.71
C PHE A 186 3.73 -4.85 1.01
N ALA A 187 3.04 -3.71 0.96
CA ALA A 187 1.78 -3.54 0.24
C ALA A 187 1.83 -2.25 -0.60
N ARG A 188 1.40 -2.32 -1.87
CA ARG A 188 1.22 -1.14 -2.72
C ARG A 188 -0.14 -0.53 -2.42
N ILE A 189 -0.17 0.53 -1.61
CA ILE A 189 -1.40 1.15 -1.08
C ILE A 189 -1.88 2.35 -1.92
N ALA A 190 -1.07 2.81 -2.88
CA ALA A 190 -1.41 3.85 -3.84
C ALA A 190 -0.51 3.73 -5.09
N PRO A 191 -0.81 4.43 -6.21
CA PRO A 191 -0.04 4.34 -7.46
C PRO A 191 1.48 4.51 -7.31
N ASN A 192 1.92 5.35 -6.36
CA ASN A 192 3.32 5.67 -6.11
C ASN A 192 3.76 5.41 -4.66
N MET A 193 3.07 4.51 -3.93
CA MET A 193 3.29 4.32 -2.51
C MET A 193 3.28 2.84 -2.11
N ILE A 194 4.41 2.40 -1.57
CA ILE A 194 4.57 1.10 -0.92
C ILE A 194 4.73 1.33 0.58
N GLU A 195 3.93 0.64 1.37
CA GLU A 195 4.00 0.61 2.83
C GLU A 195 4.52 -0.75 3.28
N GLY A 196 5.52 -0.76 4.16
CA GLY A 196 6.05 -1.96 4.79
C GLY A 196 5.67 -2.03 6.26
N ARG A 197 5.42 -3.24 6.74
CA ARG A 197 5.10 -3.54 8.14
C ARG A 197 5.70 -4.86 8.57
N CYS A 198 5.81 -5.06 9.87
CA CYS A 198 6.17 -6.32 10.45
C CYS A 198 5.00 -7.32 10.46
N PRO A 199 5.20 -8.60 10.16
CA PRO A 199 4.23 -9.64 10.47
C PRO A 199 3.87 -9.63 11.97
N PRO A 200 2.59 -9.85 12.35
CA PRO A 200 2.16 -9.73 13.75
C PRO A 200 2.97 -10.56 14.74
N LEU A 201 3.38 -11.77 14.32
CA LEU A 201 4.15 -12.69 15.17
C LEU A 201 5.57 -12.18 15.51
N LEU A 202 6.19 -11.39 14.63
CA LEU A 202 7.57 -10.89 14.78
C LEU A 202 7.62 -9.43 15.27
N GLN A 203 6.50 -8.86 15.65
CA GLN A 203 6.40 -7.44 15.98
C GLN A 203 7.32 -7.05 17.15
N ASN A 204 8.09 -5.97 16.98
CA ASN A 204 9.06 -5.40 17.92
C ASN A 204 10.29 -6.29 18.23
N LEU A 205 10.43 -7.42 17.57
CA LEU A 205 11.53 -8.35 17.78
C LEU A 205 12.68 -8.06 16.81
N LEU A 206 13.91 -8.18 17.31
CA LEU A 206 15.15 -8.11 16.54
C LEU A 206 16.05 -9.28 16.95
N GLU A 207 16.45 -10.12 16.00
CA GLU A 207 17.37 -11.21 16.27
C GLU A 207 18.82 -10.77 16.04
N VAL A 208 19.64 -10.78 17.11
CA VAL A 208 21.04 -10.41 17.03
C VAL A 208 21.91 -11.61 17.38
N ARG A 209 22.82 -11.96 16.48
CA ARG A 209 23.72 -13.10 16.69
C ARG A 209 24.54 -12.91 17.97
N GLY A 210 24.54 -13.93 18.83
CA GLY A 210 25.23 -13.93 20.13
C GLY A 210 24.44 -13.32 21.29
N LEU A 211 23.37 -12.55 21.01
CA LEU A 211 22.46 -12.01 22.02
C LEU A 211 21.11 -12.72 22.02
N GLY A 212 20.72 -13.30 20.86
CA GLY A 212 19.41 -13.91 20.69
C GLY A 212 18.33 -12.92 20.27
N LEU A 213 17.09 -13.21 20.66
CA LEU A 213 15.91 -12.42 20.29
C LEU A 213 15.67 -11.30 21.31
N LEU A 214 15.68 -10.06 20.84
CA LEU A 214 15.53 -8.85 21.66
C LEU A 214 14.15 -8.22 21.42
N ASP A 215 13.40 -7.92 22.48
CA ASP A 215 12.21 -7.06 22.40
C ASP A 215 12.64 -5.59 22.47
N ILE A 216 12.69 -4.96 21.31
CA ILE A 216 13.20 -3.58 21.14
C ILE A 216 12.30 -2.57 21.85
N LYS A 217 10.98 -2.81 21.85
CA LYS A 217 10.04 -1.93 22.56
C LYS A 217 10.27 -1.95 24.06
N THR A 218 10.50 -3.12 24.64
CA THR A 218 10.76 -3.29 26.08
C THR A 218 12.12 -2.72 26.48
N ILE A 219 13.16 -2.87 25.64
CA ILE A 219 14.53 -2.44 25.95
C ILE A 219 14.74 -0.93 25.72
N PHE A 220 14.22 -0.39 24.58
CA PHE A 220 14.50 0.99 24.14
C PHE A 220 13.28 1.91 24.19
N GLY A 221 12.10 1.39 24.52
CA GLY A 221 10.84 2.16 24.62
C GLY A 221 10.07 2.29 23.32
N GLU A 222 8.87 2.88 23.40
CA GLU A 222 7.92 3.05 22.27
C GLU A 222 8.51 3.84 21.10
N THR A 223 9.43 4.77 21.37
CA THR A 223 10.04 5.62 20.32
C THR A 223 11.00 4.87 19.43
N ALA A 224 11.46 3.70 19.85
CA ALA A 224 12.39 2.85 19.09
C ALA A 224 11.70 1.93 18.07
N VAL A 225 10.38 1.88 18.05
CA VAL A 225 9.61 1.01 17.16
C VAL A 225 8.60 1.80 16.32
N ARG A 226 8.28 1.27 15.14
CA ARG A 226 7.25 1.81 14.24
C ARG A 226 6.35 0.68 13.77
N ARG A 227 5.05 0.91 13.72
CA ARG A 227 4.10 -0.10 13.22
C ARG A 227 4.22 -0.33 11.72
N LYS A 228 4.56 0.74 10.97
CA LYS A 228 4.64 0.74 9.50
C LYS A 228 5.38 1.97 9.01
N MET A 229 5.98 1.88 7.84
CA MET A 229 6.66 2.99 7.16
C MET A 229 6.51 2.88 5.65
N ARG A 230 6.64 4.01 4.94
CA ARG A 230 6.70 4.03 3.46
C ARG A 230 8.11 3.66 3.01
N LEU A 231 8.22 2.66 2.15
CA LEU A 231 9.50 2.28 1.54
C LEU A 231 9.95 3.38 0.56
N LYS A 232 11.14 3.91 0.77
CA LYS A 232 11.75 4.96 -0.06
C LYS A 232 13.15 4.62 -0.52
N LEU A 233 13.85 3.77 0.23
CA LEU A 233 15.24 3.41 -0.05
C LEU A 233 15.47 1.93 0.28
N ILE A 234 16.21 1.25 -0.58
CA ILE A 234 16.79 -0.06 -0.31
C ILE A 234 18.30 0.14 -0.17
N VAL A 235 18.85 -0.29 0.95
CA VAL A 235 20.29 -0.35 1.19
C VAL A 235 20.72 -1.82 1.11
N HIS A 236 21.51 -2.16 0.10
CA HIS A 236 21.97 -3.52 -0.12
C HIS A 236 23.41 -3.68 0.35
N LEU A 237 23.59 -4.49 1.40
CA LEU A 237 24.91 -4.80 1.92
C LEU A 237 25.53 -5.93 1.09
N VAL A 238 26.77 -5.75 0.68
CA VAL A 238 27.54 -6.75 -0.08
C VAL A 238 28.91 -6.99 0.55
N ARG A 239 29.44 -8.19 0.42
CA ARG A 239 30.84 -8.44 0.79
C ARG A 239 31.76 -7.73 -0.21
N ARG A 240 32.86 -7.15 0.27
CA ARG A 240 33.82 -6.52 -0.64
C ARG A 240 34.38 -7.50 -1.68
N SER A 241 34.57 -8.76 -1.29
CA SER A 241 35.05 -9.81 -2.20
C SER A 241 34.11 -10.17 -3.35
N THR A 242 32.83 -9.80 -3.26
CA THR A 242 31.82 -10.02 -4.32
C THR A 242 31.64 -8.81 -5.24
N LEU A 243 32.29 -7.69 -4.93
CA LEU A 243 32.31 -6.55 -5.84
C LEU A 243 33.28 -6.83 -6.97
N GLU A 244 32.79 -6.75 -8.21
CA GLU A 244 33.64 -6.76 -9.40
C GLU A 244 34.67 -5.60 -9.34
N GLU A 245 35.85 -5.77 -9.93
CA GLU A 245 36.90 -4.74 -9.95
C GLU A 245 36.44 -3.40 -10.56
N ASN A 246 35.35 -3.40 -11.32
CA ASN A 246 34.73 -2.25 -11.98
C ASN A 246 33.60 -1.59 -11.16
N TYR A 247 33.50 -1.83 -9.84
CA TYR A 247 32.51 -1.10 -9.04
C TYR A 247 32.80 0.40 -9.06
N GLU A 248 31.95 1.15 -9.78
CA GLU A 248 32.08 2.59 -9.92
C GLU A 248 32.00 3.27 -8.54
N ARG A 249 33.09 3.99 -8.16
CA ARG A 249 33.10 4.77 -6.91
C ARG A 249 32.03 5.87 -6.87
N LEU A 250 31.64 6.36 -8.05
CA LEU A 250 30.60 7.37 -8.26
C LEU A 250 29.62 6.81 -9.30
N PRO A 251 28.58 6.05 -8.88
CA PRO A 251 27.59 5.57 -9.83
C PRO A 251 26.85 6.75 -10.43
N LEU A 252 27.07 7.02 -11.71
CA LEU A 252 26.43 8.09 -12.48
C LEU A 252 24.92 7.86 -12.60
N ASN A 253 24.50 6.59 -12.55
CA ASN A 253 23.10 6.21 -12.61
C ASN A 253 22.58 5.77 -11.24
N SER A 254 21.46 6.30 -10.81
CA SER A 254 20.75 5.84 -9.61
C SER A 254 20.23 4.42 -9.84
N GLN A 255 20.75 3.45 -9.09
CA GLN A 255 20.21 2.09 -9.12
C GLN A 255 18.81 2.07 -8.52
N THR A 256 17.92 1.29 -9.13
CA THR A 256 16.58 1.02 -8.62
C THR A 256 16.32 -0.47 -8.56
N GLN A 257 15.42 -0.86 -7.67
CA GLN A 257 14.88 -2.22 -7.60
C GLN A 257 13.37 -2.14 -7.70
N ASP A 258 12.79 -2.95 -8.57
CA ASP A 258 11.33 -3.05 -8.66
C ASP A 258 10.77 -3.71 -7.39
N VAL A 259 9.76 -3.07 -6.79
CA VAL A 259 8.99 -3.60 -5.68
C VAL A 259 7.52 -3.36 -6.01
N LEU A 260 6.76 -4.41 -6.25
CA LEU A 260 5.33 -4.34 -6.60
C LEU A 260 5.04 -3.39 -7.78
N GLY A 261 5.89 -3.39 -8.80
CA GLY A 261 5.75 -2.55 -9.99
C GLY A 261 6.14 -1.08 -9.79
N LEU A 262 6.85 -0.75 -8.68
CA LEU A 262 7.42 0.58 -8.46
C LEU A 262 8.94 0.52 -8.36
N PRO A 263 9.68 1.37 -9.10
CA PRO A 263 11.13 1.46 -8.99
C PRO A 263 11.51 2.17 -7.68
N ILE A 264 12.02 1.40 -6.73
CA ILE A 264 12.53 1.91 -5.45
C ILE A 264 14.03 2.12 -5.58
N ARG A 265 14.50 3.28 -5.16
CA ARG A 265 15.93 3.61 -5.14
C ARG A 265 16.71 2.57 -4.34
N LYS A 266 17.87 2.15 -4.89
CA LYS A 266 18.77 1.19 -4.26
C LYS A 266 20.17 1.78 -4.16
N VAL A 267 20.78 1.65 -2.98
CA VAL A 267 22.18 1.98 -2.71
C VAL A 267 22.88 0.70 -2.27
N VAL A 268 24.05 0.43 -2.84
CA VAL A 268 24.88 -0.71 -2.48
C VAL A 268 26.02 -0.25 -1.58
N ILE A 269 26.14 -0.85 -0.40
CA ILE A 269 27.22 -0.53 0.56
C ILE A 269 28.09 -1.75 0.78
N PRO A 270 29.40 -1.69 0.45
CA PRO A 270 30.33 -2.75 0.77
C PRO A 270 30.61 -2.82 2.27
N VAL A 271 30.53 -4.03 2.81
CA VAL A 271 30.86 -4.33 4.21
C VAL A 271 32.36 -4.60 4.29
N GLU A 272 33.05 -3.77 5.07
CA GLU A 272 34.48 -3.87 5.30
C GLU A 272 34.79 -3.69 6.82
N ALA A 273 35.80 -4.40 7.30
CA ALA A 273 36.25 -4.22 8.67
C ALA A 273 36.73 -2.76 8.91
N GLY A 274 36.33 -2.19 10.03
CA GLY A 274 36.70 -0.82 10.41
C GLY A 274 35.83 0.30 9.81
N ARG A 275 34.86 -0.02 8.92
CA ARG A 275 33.88 0.96 8.42
C ARG A 275 32.64 0.99 9.31
N ASN A 276 32.22 2.19 9.71
CA ASN A 276 30.95 2.36 10.41
C ASN A 276 29.79 2.38 9.42
N LEU A 277 29.07 1.25 9.32
CA LEU A 277 27.95 1.07 8.40
C LEU A 277 26.76 1.98 8.72
N ALA A 278 26.51 2.29 10.00
CA ALA A 278 25.42 3.17 10.39
C ALA A 278 25.64 4.60 9.87
N VAL A 279 26.87 5.12 9.97
CA VAL A 279 27.23 6.44 9.42
C VAL A 279 27.04 6.48 7.90
N LEU A 280 27.48 5.42 7.19
CA LEU A 280 27.31 5.34 5.73
C LEU A 280 25.84 5.27 5.34
N LEU A 281 25.02 4.51 6.06
CA LEU A 281 23.60 4.41 5.83
C LEU A 281 22.88 5.74 6.10
N GLU A 282 23.18 6.40 7.23
CA GLU A 282 22.63 7.73 7.53
C GLU A 282 22.99 8.75 6.44
N ALA A 283 24.24 8.73 5.95
CA ALA A 283 24.67 9.58 4.83
C ALA A 283 23.89 9.29 3.54
N ALA A 284 23.69 8.00 3.21
CA ALA A 284 22.88 7.60 2.06
C ALA A 284 21.43 8.07 2.17
N VAL A 285 20.84 7.99 3.37
CA VAL A 285 19.48 8.50 3.65
C VAL A 285 19.41 10.00 3.48
N ARG A 286 20.37 10.77 4.05
CA ARG A 286 20.43 12.24 3.90
C ARG A 286 20.55 12.65 2.44
N ASN A 287 21.41 11.98 1.67
CA ASN A 287 21.53 12.21 0.23
C ASN A 287 20.21 11.90 -0.51
N THR A 288 19.52 10.81 -0.14
CA THR A 288 18.20 10.48 -0.69
C THR A 288 17.18 11.57 -0.39
N ILE A 289 17.16 12.12 0.84
CA ILE A 289 16.28 13.23 1.21
C ILE A 289 16.53 14.46 0.33
N LEU A 290 17.81 14.80 0.07
CA LEU A 290 18.16 15.93 -0.82
C LEU A 290 17.63 15.69 -2.24
N GLN A 291 17.83 14.50 -2.78
CA GLN A 291 17.36 14.13 -4.12
C GLN A 291 15.83 14.12 -4.24
N LEU A 292 15.11 13.69 -3.20
CA LEU A 292 13.64 13.81 -3.15
C LEU A 292 13.16 15.25 -3.14
N ARG A 293 14.01 16.21 -2.77
CA ARG A 293 13.78 17.66 -2.83
C ARG A 293 14.29 18.29 -4.14
N GLY A 294 14.77 17.47 -5.09
CA GLY A 294 15.29 17.94 -6.38
C GLY A 294 16.75 18.39 -6.36
N ILE A 295 17.49 18.19 -5.25
CA ILE A 295 18.90 18.55 -5.13
C ILE A 295 19.73 17.30 -5.44
N ASP A 296 20.45 17.30 -6.56
CA ASP A 296 21.36 16.23 -6.96
C ASP A 296 22.81 16.75 -6.99
N THR A 297 23.54 16.47 -5.93
CA THR A 297 24.92 16.94 -5.74
C THR A 297 25.87 16.43 -6.83
N LEU A 298 25.65 15.19 -7.33
CA LEU A 298 26.48 14.65 -8.40
C LEU A 298 26.25 15.39 -9.72
N LYS A 299 24.99 15.62 -10.07
CA LYS A 299 24.62 16.41 -11.26
C LYS A 299 25.16 17.83 -11.18
N GLU A 300 25.00 18.49 -10.03
CA GLU A 300 25.55 19.83 -9.80
C GLU A 300 27.08 19.87 -9.94
N PHE A 301 27.77 18.83 -9.46
CA PHE A 301 29.22 18.70 -9.61
C PHE A 301 29.61 18.54 -11.10
N MET A 302 28.93 17.66 -11.83
CA MET A 302 29.18 17.44 -13.27
C MET A 302 28.94 18.72 -14.09
N ASP A 303 27.85 19.44 -13.77
CA ASP A 303 27.54 20.74 -14.43
C ASP A 303 28.60 21.82 -14.13
N ARG A 304 29.21 21.81 -12.94
CA ARG A 304 30.34 22.70 -12.60
C ARG A 304 31.61 22.31 -13.34
N GLN A 305 31.92 21.02 -13.41
CA GLN A 305 33.07 20.51 -14.11
C GLN A 305 32.99 20.83 -15.61
N GLN A 306 31.82 20.60 -16.25
CA GLN A 306 31.60 20.91 -17.64
C GLN A 306 31.82 22.41 -17.91
N ARG A 307 31.23 23.29 -17.08
CA ARG A 307 31.43 24.76 -17.23
C ARG A 307 32.89 25.17 -17.06
N ALA A 308 33.65 24.52 -16.19
CA ALA A 308 35.07 24.80 -16.07
C ALA A 308 35.87 24.40 -17.32
N MET A 309 35.52 23.23 -17.91
CA MET A 309 36.15 22.76 -19.15
C MET A 309 35.79 23.61 -20.39
N ASP A 310 34.58 24.18 -20.43
CA ASP A 310 34.14 25.06 -21.53
C ASP A 310 34.68 26.47 -21.40
N ALA A 311 35.29 26.85 -20.26
CA ALA A 311 35.88 28.15 -19.99
C ALA A 311 37.40 28.23 -20.23
N ASP A 312 38.07 27.07 -20.36
CA ASP A 312 39.48 26.91 -20.76
C ASP A 312 39.60 26.69 -22.30
#